data_81729bd978043506a8b707ca8e0bc96d
#
_entry.id   81729bd978043506a8b707ca8e0bc96d
#
_cell.length_a   1.000
_cell.length_b   1.000
_cell.length_c   1.000
_cell.angle_alpha   90.00
_cell.angle_beta   90.00
_cell.angle_gamma   90.00
#
_symmetry.space_group_name_H-M   'P 1'
#
loop_
_entity.id
_entity.type
_entity.pdbx_description
1 polymer ?
#
loop_
_entity_poly.entity_id
_entity_poly.type
_entity_poly.pdbx_seq_one_letter_code
_entity_poly.pdbx_strand_id
1 'polypeptide(L)'
;EPLSRFSEGEHRAHGVDLRTDAKMDCIEVTDGQATAVLMQDGERIATDMVIVGIGIVPETGPLIAAGAVGGNGVDVDEYCRTSLPDIYAVGDCAAHENHFARGARMRLESVQNANDQAKTAVAHIMGKEEAYHAVPWFWSNQYDLKLQTVGLSTGFDQTIVRGDPATRSFSVIYLRGGKLLALDCVNAVKDYVQGRAHVIASAALDQAQLADASVPLKEVGLA
;
A
#
# COMPACT_ATOMS: atom_id res chain seq x y z
N GLU A 1 -12.37 -10.42 -0.64
CA GLU A 1 -11.18 -10.64 -1.48
C GLU A 1 -10.29 -11.76 -0.92
N PRO A 2 -9.53 -12.50 -1.74
CA PRO A 2 -8.76 -13.66 -1.25
C PRO A 2 -7.78 -13.32 -0.13
N LEU A 3 -7.00 -12.25 -0.28
CA LEU A 3 -6.00 -11.82 0.71
C LEU A 3 -6.65 -11.39 2.03
N SER A 4 -7.73 -10.60 1.98
CA SER A 4 -8.43 -10.14 3.19
C SER A 4 -9.00 -11.31 3.99
N ARG A 5 -9.63 -12.28 3.30
CA ARG A 5 -10.18 -13.49 3.95
C ARG A 5 -9.08 -14.36 4.56
N PHE A 6 -7.95 -14.49 3.85
CA PHE A 6 -6.79 -15.21 4.36
C PHE A 6 -6.26 -14.54 5.64
N SER A 7 -6.03 -13.22 5.62
CA SER A 7 -5.52 -12.46 6.77
C SER A 7 -6.49 -12.51 7.95
N GLU A 8 -7.80 -12.43 7.71
CA GLU A 8 -8.83 -12.59 8.74
C GLU A 8 -8.74 -13.97 9.40
N GLY A 9 -8.61 -15.03 8.62
CA GLY A 9 -8.45 -16.40 9.11
C GLY A 9 -7.21 -16.55 10.00
N GLU A 10 -6.09 -15.98 9.59
CA GLU A 10 -4.83 -16.01 10.36
C GLU A 10 -4.96 -15.28 11.71
N HIS A 11 -5.52 -14.08 11.73
CA HIS A 11 -5.75 -13.35 12.97
C HIS A 11 -6.63 -14.13 13.95
N ARG A 12 -7.74 -14.68 13.45
CA ARG A 12 -8.65 -15.51 14.28
C ARG A 12 -7.97 -16.77 14.79
N ALA A 13 -7.14 -17.42 13.98
CA ALA A 13 -6.37 -18.61 14.38
C ALA A 13 -5.37 -18.30 15.50
N HIS A 14 -4.89 -17.05 15.58
CA HIS A 14 -4.04 -16.57 16.68
C HIS A 14 -4.82 -16.00 17.89
N GLY A 15 -6.13 -16.23 17.94
CA GLY A 15 -6.98 -15.85 19.09
C GLY A 15 -7.42 -14.38 19.08
N VAL A 16 -7.26 -13.67 17.96
CA VAL A 16 -7.74 -12.27 17.84
C VAL A 16 -9.25 -12.27 17.62
N ASP A 17 -9.99 -11.53 18.46
CA ASP A 17 -11.39 -11.19 18.19
C ASP A 17 -11.43 -10.08 17.13
N LEU A 18 -11.37 -10.47 15.87
CA LEU A 18 -11.40 -9.56 14.73
C LEU A 18 -12.84 -9.18 14.38
N ARG A 19 -13.14 -7.90 14.42
CA ARG A 19 -14.44 -7.32 14.12
C ARG A 19 -14.32 -6.35 12.97
N THR A 20 -14.84 -6.73 11.82
CA THR A 20 -14.95 -5.86 10.65
C THR A 20 -16.17 -4.95 10.78
N ASP A 21 -16.11 -3.75 10.19
CA ASP A 21 -17.18 -2.75 10.23
C ASP A 21 -17.62 -2.29 11.64
N ALA A 22 -16.81 -2.60 12.65
CA ALA A 22 -17.06 -2.20 14.02
C ALA A 22 -16.97 -0.67 14.17
N LYS A 23 -17.96 -0.09 14.84
CA LYS A 23 -18.04 1.35 15.08
C LYS A 23 -17.83 1.63 16.57
N MET A 24 -16.70 2.21 16.89
CA MET A 24 -16.40 2.66 18.23
C MET A 24 -17.13 3.98 18.50
N ASP A 25 -17.66 4.14 19.73
CA ASP A 25 -18.22 5.39 20.23
C ASP A 25 -17.15 6.18 21.00
N CYS A 26 -16.66 5.62 22.11
CA CYS A 26 -15.63 6.28 22.90
C CYS A 26 -14.77 5.28 23.67
N ILE A 27 -13.69 5.78 24.27
CA ILE A 27 -12.84 5.05 25.23
C ILE A 27 -13.19 5.52 26.63
N GLU A 28 -13.58 4.61 27.51
CA GLU A 28 -13.74 4.89 28.92
C GLU A 28 -12.38 4.99 29.62
N VAL A 29 -12.22 6.03 30.42
CA VAL A 29 -11.00 6.29 31.16
C VAL A 29 -11.34 6.49 32.64
N THR A 30 -10.68 5.77 33.53
CA THR A 30 -10.77 5.95 35.00
C THR A 30 -9.36 6.19 35.54
N ASP A 31 -9.18 7.24 36.30
CA ASP A 31 -7.89 7.65 36.90
C ASP A 31 -6.74 7.74 35.86
N GLY A 32 -7.05 8.19 34.62
CA GLY A 32 -6.08 8.35 33.54
C GLY A 32 -5.74 7.05 32.81
N GLN A 33 -6.41 5.94 33.10
CA GLN A 33 -6.20 4.64 32.43
C GLN A 33 -7.42 4.24 31.62
N ALA A 34 -7.20 3.67 30.43
CA ALA A 34 -8.27 3.07 29.64
C ALA A 34 -8.84 1.85 30.40
N THR A 35 -10.15 1.76 30.50
CA THR A 35 -10.84 0.65 31.18
C THR A 35 -11.80 -0.11 30.28
N ALA A 36 -12.26 0.51 29.21
CA ALA A 36 -13.08 -0.13 28.18
C ALA A 36 -13.13 0.69 26.89
N VAL A 37 -13.54 0.02 25.82
CA VAL A 37 -14.04 0.65 24.59
C VAL A 37 -15.54 0.46 24.55
N LEU A 38 -16.30 1.55 24.35
CA LEU A 38 -17.73 1.52 24.07
C LEU A 38 -17.96 1.50 22.57
N MET A 39 -18.82 0.59 22.15
CA MET A 39 -19.25 0.47 20.75
C MET A 39 -20.57 1.22 20.56
N GLN A 40 -20.85 1.68 19.31
CA GLN A 40 -22.09 2.41 19.01
C GLN A 40 -23.36 1.59 19.20
N ASP A 41 -23.27 0.27 19.20
CA ASP A 41 -24.38 -0.66 19.48
C ASP A 41 -24.63 -0.85 21.00
N GLY A 42 -23.82 -0.21 21.85
CA GLY A 42 -23.91 -0.28 23.30
C GLY A 42 -23.06 -1.37 23.94
N GLU A 43 -22.33 -2.19 23.15
CA GLU A 43 -21.41 -3.16 23.71
C GLU A 43 -20.26 -2.46 24.42
N ARG A 44 -19.85 -2.99 25.56
CA ARG A 44 -18.70 -2.53 26.35
C ARG A 44 -17.60 -3.58 26.36
N ILE A 45 -16.45 -3.28 25.77
CA ILE A 45 -15.30 -4.17 25.69
C ILE A 45 -14.27 -3.71 26.72
N ALA A 46 -14.11 -4.47 27.80
CA ALA A 46 -13.10 -4.18 28.83
C ALA A 46 -11.68 -4.29 28.24
N THR A 47 -10.83 -3.31 28.52
CA THR A 47 -9.45 -3.28 28.04
C THR A 47 -8.58 -2.41 28.93
N ASP A 48 -7.31 -2.75 29.04
CA ASP A 48 -6.29 -2.00 29.81
C ASP A 48 -5.45 -1.11 28.87
N MET A 49 -5.49 -1.34 27.54
CA MET A 49 -4.73 -0.59 26.56
C MET A 49 -5.50 -0.51 25.24
N VAL A 50 -5.44 0.65 24.61
CA VAL A 50 -5.98 0.87 23.26
C VAL A 50 -4.86 1.35 22.35
N ILE A 51 -4.65 0.63 21.24
CA ILE A 51 -3.72 1.03 20.18
C ILE A 51 -4.54 1.51 18.98
N VAL A 52 -4.29 2.75 18.56
CA VAL A 52 -5.01 3.39 17.44
C VAL A 52 -4.13 3.41 16.20
N GLY A 53 -4.59 2.76 15.14
CA GLY A 53 -3.90 2.70 13.84
C GLY A 53 -4.89 2.91 12.70
N ILE A 54 -5.50 4.10 12.63
CA ILE A 54 -6.59 4.42 11.69
C ILE A 54 -6.15 5.30 10.51
N GLY A 55 -4.87 5.29 10.18
CA GLY A 55 -4.26 6.14 9.16
C GLY A 55 -3.59 7.38 9.75
N ILE A 56 -3.05 8.22 8.89
CA ILE A 56 -2.35 9.44 9.28
C ILE A 56 -2.99 10.68 8.67
N VAL A 57 -2.81 11.80 9.35
CA VAL A 57 -3.02 13.13 8.81
C VAL A 57 -1.64 13.75 8.59
N PRO A 58 -1.23 14.04 7.34
CA PRO A 58 0.07 14.61 7.08
C PRO A 58 0.18 16.03 7.66
N GLU A 59 1.28 16.32 8.37
CA GLU A 59 1.53 17.67 8.89
C GLU A 59 2.01 18.58 7.77
N THR A 60 1.08 19.22 7.09
CA THR A 60 1.31 20.12 5.96
C THR A 60 1.10 21.59 6.32
N GLY A 61 0.61 21.85 7.55
CA GLY A 61 0.19 23.17 8.02
C GLY A 61 1.18 24.29 7.73
N PRO A 62 2.46 24.18 8.08
CA PRO A 62 3.45 25.22 7.84
C PRO A 62 3.64 25.59 6.36
N LEU A 63 3.62 24.59 5.47
CA LEU A 63 3.79 24.83 4.03
C LEU A 63 2.53 25.41 3.39
N ILE A 64 1.35 24.94 3.78
CA ILE A 64 0.08 25.50 3.30
C ILE A 64 -0.09 26.95 3.78
N ALA A 65 0.27 27.26 5.04
CA ALA A 65 0.26 28.62 5.56
C ALA A 65 1.24 29.54 4.83
N ALA A 66 2.36 29.00 4.31
CA ALA A 66 3.30 29.73 3.48
C ALA A 66 2.84 29.88 2.02
N GLY A 67 1.69 29.34 1.63
CA GLY A 67 1.10 29.45 0.30
C GLY A 67 1.40 28.28 -0.65
N ALA A 68 1.90 27.14 -0.15
CA ALA A 68 2.02 25.96 -0.96
C ALA A 68 0.65 25.42 -1.40
N VAL A 69 0.56 24.94 -2.63
CA VAL A 69 -0.63 24.25 -3.13
C VAL A 69 -0.68 22.85 -2.53
N GLY A 70 -1.87 22.43 -2.10
CA GLY A 70 -2.11 21.09 -1.54
C GLY A 70 -3.43 21.01 -0.79
N GLY A 71 -3.65 19.85 -0.20
CA GLY A 71 -4.82 19.53 0.61
C GLY A 71 -4.51 18.34 1.51
N ASN A 72 -4.85 17.14 1.07
CA ASN A 72 -4.38 15.91 1.72
C ASN A 72 -2.94 15.60 1.26
N GLY A 73 -1.98 16.39 1.74
CA GLY A 73 -0.59 16.43 1.32
C GLY A 73 -0.24 17.77 0.67
N VAL A 74 1.05 18.02 0.47
CA VAL A 74 1.57 19.13 -0.33
C VAL A 74 1.75 18.64 -1.76
N ASP A 75 1.19 19.36 -2.72
CA ASP A 75 1.31 19.03 -4.13
C ASP A 75 2.75 19.21 -4.62
N VAL A 76 3.28 18.19 -5.25
CA VAL A 76 4.62 18.23 -5.85
C VAL A 76 4.58 17.79 -7.31
N ASP A 77 5.56 18.27 -8.07
CA ASP A 77 5.81 17.83 -9.43
C ASP A 77 6.65 16.52 -9.47
N GLU A 78 7.02 16.09 -10.67
CA GLU A 78 7.80 14.88 -10.91
C GLU A 78 9.23 14.94 -10.32
N TYR A 79 9.71 16.08 -9.90
CA TYR A 79 11.00 16.29 -9.21
C TYR A 79 10.85 16.54 -7.71
N CYS A 80 9.65 16.34 -7.18
CA CYS A 80 9.27 16.58 -5.78
C CYS A 80 9.32 18.07 -5.37
N ARG A 81 9.27 19.02 -6.32
CA ARG A 81 9.18 20.46 -6.03
C ARG A 81 7.75 20.82 -5.65
N THR A 82 7.60 21.65 -4.65
CA THR A 82 6.31 22.27 -4.31
C THR A 82 6.03 23.49 -5.22
N SER A 83 4.87 24.11 -5.06
CA SER A 83 4.57 25.40 -5.71
C SER A 83 5.38 26.59 -5.17
N LEU A 84 6.07 26.43 -4.04
CA LEU A 84 6.95 27.45 -3.48
C LEU A 84 8.36 27.33 -4.07
N PRO A 85 9.02 28.44 -4.42
CA PRO A 85 10.38 28.41 -4.92
C PRO A 85 11.34 27.75 -3.92
N ASP A 86 12.23 26.90 -4.41
CA ASP A 86 13.30 26.24 -3.65
C ASP A 86 12.83 25.33 -2.50
N ILE A 87 11.54 24.97 -2.48
CA ILE A 87 10.95 24.09 -1.47
C ILE A 87 10.55 22.77 -2.10
N TYR A 88 10.98 21.68 -1.49
CA TYR A 88 10.65 20.30 -1.87
C TYR A 88 9.84 19.63 -0.76
N ALA A 89 8.96 18.68 -1.13
CA ALA A 89 8.29 17.80 -0.19
C ALA A 89 8.41 16.34 -0.67
N VAL A 90 8.68 15.44 0.26
CA VAL A 90 8.91 14.02 -0.03
C VAL A 90 8.24 13.12 1.01
N GLY A 91 7.96 11.87 0.66
CA GLY A 91 7.38 10.88 1.56
C GLY A 91 5.90 11.11 1.82
N ASP A 92 5.46 10.76 3.02
CA ASP A 92 4.04 10.66 3.38
C ASP A 92 3.26 11.97 3.28
N CYS A 93 3.93 13.11 3.30
CA CYS A 93 3.30 14.43 3.15
C CYS A 93 3.23 14.91 1.69
N ALA A 94 3.90 14.26 0.74
CA ALA A 94 3.96 14.70 -0.66
C ALA A 94 2.88 14.04 -1.51
N ALA A 95 2.02 14.85 -2.15
CA ALA A 95 1.03 14.41 -3.11
C ALA A 95 1.55 14.63 -4.53
N HIS A 96 1.68 13.56 -5.30
CA HIS A 96 2.24 13.60 -6.65
C HIS A 96 1.36 12.87 -7.66
N GLU A 97 1.46 13.21 -8.93
CA GLU A 97 0.87 12.43 -10.01
C GLU A 97 1.64 11.13 -10.17
N ASN A 98 0.95 10.00 -9.99
CA ASN A 98 1.59 8.69 -10.01
C ASN A 98 1.30 7.96 -11.31
N HIS A 99 2.36 7.57 -12.03
CA HIS A 99 2.25 6.83 -13.30
C HIS A 99 1.46 5.51 -13.13
N PHE A 100 1.73 4.76 -12.06
CA PHE A 100 1.06 3.48 -11.79
C PHE A 100 -0.39 3.65 -11.32
N ALA A 101 -0.78 4.88 -10.90
CA ALA A 101 -2.16 5.29 -10.67
C ALA A 101 -2.76 6.00 -11.90
N ARG A 102 -2.15 5.88 -13.08
CA ARG A 102 -2.58 6.49 -14.35
C ARG A 102 -2.70 8.02 -14.27
N GLY A 103 -1.73 8.63 -13.65
CA GLY A 103 -1.67 10.08 -13.48
C GLY A 103 -2.58 10.62 -12.36
N ALA A 104 -3.26 9.75 -11.59
CA ALA A 104 -4.00 10.23 -10.43
C ALA A 104 -3.03 10.79 -9.38
N ARG A 105 -3.41 11.95 -8.82
CA ARG A 105 -2.66 12.57 -7.73
C ARG A 105 -2.95 11.82 -6.43
N MET A 106 -1.89 11.40 -5.75
CA MET A 106 -2.00 10.63 -4.51
C MET A 106 -0.76 10.79 -3.62
N ARG A 107 -0.91 10.46 -2.36
CA ARG A 107 0.19 10.23 -1.43
C ARG A 107 0.46 8.73 -1.33
N LEU A 108 1.71 8.34 -1.28
CA LEU A 108 2.13 6.96 -1.00
C LEU A 108 2.82 6.92 0.36
N GLU A 109 2.17 6.28 1.31
CA GLU A 109 2.67 6.11 2.67
C GLU A 109 3.53 4.86 2.75
N SER A 110 4.80 4.98 2.36
CA SER A 110 5.74 3.86 2.41
C SER A 110 7.19 4.32 2.53
N VAL A 111 7.98 3.53 3.23
CA VAL A 111 9.43 3.75 3.37
C VAL A 111 10.12 3.83 2.01
N GLN A 112 9.69 2.99 1.06
CA GLN A 112 10.22 3.01 -0.31
C GLN A 112 9.96 4.36 -0.98
N ASN A 113 8.69 4.84 -0.98
CA ASN A 113 8.33 6.09 -1.60
C ASN A 113 9.13 7.27 -1.02
N ALA A 114 9.22 7.35 0.32
CA ALA A 114 9.96 8.41 1.00
C ALA A 114 11.44 8.43 0.58
N ASN A 115 12.09 7.25 0.52
CA ASN A 115 13.48 7.15 0.09
C ASN A 115 13.69 7.51 -1.38
N ASP A 116 12.82 7.05 -2.26
CA ASP A 116 13.00 7.25 -3.71
C ASP A 116 12.65 8.69 -4.10
N GLN A 117 11.62 9.30 -3.50
CA GLN A 117 11.36 10.74 -3.67
C GLN A 117 12.51 11.60 -3.12
N ALA A 118 13.09 11.24 -1.97
CA ALA A 118 14.25 11.98 -1.44
C ALA A 118 15.44 11.92 -2.41
N LYS A 119 15.72 10.77 -3.03
CA LYS A 119 16.77 10.64 -4.05
C LYS A 119 16.47 11.52 -5.27
N THR A 120 15.22 11.52 -5.75
CA THR A 120 14.79 12.38 -6.87
C THR A 120 14.98 13.87 -6.54
N ALA A 121 14.53 14.31 -5.36
CA ALA A 121 14.70 15.71 -4.92
C ALA A 121 16.18 16.10 -4.85
N VAL A 122 17.03 15.25 -4.25
CA VAL A 122 18.48 15.49 -4.18
C VAL A 122 19.11 15.52 -5.57
N ALA A 123 18.75 14.59 -6.47
CA ALA A 123 19.25 14.58 -7.83
C ALA A 123 18.92 15.90 -8.56
N HIS A 124 17.68 16.39 -8.42
CA HIS A 124 17.26 17.64 -9.01
C HIS A 124 18.02 18.85 -8.42
N ILE A 125 18.20 18.92 -7.10
CA ILE A 125 19.00 19.97 -6.44
C ILE A 125 20.45 19.98 -6.98
N MET A 126 20.98 18.80 -7.33
CA MET A 126 22.31 18.63 -7.91
C MET A 126 22.36 18.87 -9.43
N GLY A 127 21.28 19.38 -10.03
CA GLY A 127 21.20 19.70 -11.45
C GLY A 127 20.93 18.51 -12.38
N LYS A 128 20.44 17.38 -11.84
CA LYS A 128 20.02 16.22 -12.65
C LYS A 128 18.51 16.20 -12.78
N GLU A 129 18.01 16.19 -14.01
CA GLU A 129 16.57 16.10 -14.33
C GLU A 129 16.11 14.64 -14.42
N GLU A 130 16.11 13.95 -13.29
CA GLU A 130 15.62 12.55 -13.18
C GLU A 130 14.25 12.56 -12.49
N ALA A 131 13.19 12.45 -13.28
CA ALA A 131 11.81 12.46 -12.77
C ALA A 131 11.52 11.22 -11.90
N TYR A 132 10.72 11.39 -10.86
CA TYR A 132 10.24 10.30 -10.02
C TYR A 132 9.35 9.34 -10.81
N HIS A 133 9.78 8.10 -10.91
CA HIS A 133 9.06 7.06 -11.67
C HIS A 133 9.16 5.68 -11.00
N ALA A 134 9.36 5.65 -9.69
CA ALA A 134 9.52 4.39 -8.96
C ALA A 134 8.20 3.61 -8.91
N VAL A 135 8.27 2.30 -9.18
CA VAL A 135 7.11 1.44 -8.98
C VAL A 135 6.81 1.34 -7.49
N PRO A 136 5.56 1.60 -7.06
CA PRO A 136 5.19 1.43 -5.67
C PRO A 136 5.37 -0.02 -5.21
N TRP A 137 5.96 -0.21 -4.04
CA TRP A 137 6.01 -1.49 -3.39
C TRP A 137 6.01 -1.31 -1.87
N PHE A 138 5.57 -2.33 -1.18
CA PHE A 138 5.38 -2.30 0.25
C PHE A 138 5.50 -3.71 0.83
N TRP A 139 5.78 -3.82 2.11
CA TRP A 139 5.79 -5.10 2.80
C TRP A 139 5.10 -5.02 4.16
N SER A 140 4.57 -6.14 4.61
CA SER A 140 4.07 -6.31 5.97
C SER A 140 4.48 -7.68 6.49
N ASN A 141 5.00 -7.72 7.70
CA ASN A 141 5.28 -8.98 8.40
C ASN A 141 4.30 -9.11 9.56
N GLN A 142 3.49 -10.15 9.53
CA GLN A 142 2.51 -10.43 10.58
C GLN A 142 2.64 -11.90 10.97
N TYR A 143 2.93 -12.17 12.24
CA TYR A 143 3.30 -13.49 12.70
C TYR A 143 4.54 -14.01 11.94
N ASP A 144 4.42 -15.18 11.29
CA ASP A 144 5.41 -15.78 10.39
C ASP A 144 5.10 -15.54 8.91
N LEU A 145 4.12 -14.67 8.62
CA LEU A 145 3.73 -14.30 7.26
C LEU A 145 4.53 -13.10 6.76
N LYS A 146 5.02 -13.20 5.55
CA LYS A 146 5.63 -12.10 4.82
C LYS A 146 4.74 -11.73 3.63
N LEU A 147 4.07 -10.58 3.71
CA LEU A 147 3.40 -9.97 2.57
C LEU A 147 4.37 -9.03 1.84
N GLN A 148 4.46 -9.16 0.53
CA GLN A 148 5.16 -8.23 -0.34
C GLN A 148 4.23 -7.83 -1.48
N THR A 149 4.08 -6.52 -1.70
CA THR A 149 3.24 -5.99 -2.77
C THR A 149 4.04 -5.20 -3.77
N VAL A 150 3.63 -5.17 -5.02
CA VAL A 150 4.20 -4.32 -6.07
C VAL A 150 3.10 -3.84 -7.01
N GLY A 151 3.17 -2.57 -7.40
CA GLY A 151 2.13 -1.89 -8.17
C GLY A 151 1.00 -1.37 -7.30
N LEU A 152 -0.04 -0.88 -7.94
CA LEU A 152 -1.25 -0.38 -7.31
C LEU A 152 -2.46 -1.12 -7.86
N SER A 153 -3.19 -1.81 -7.00
CA SER A 153 -4.37 -2.60 -7.40
C SER A 153 -5.62 -1.75 -7.67
N THR A 154 -5.57 -0.44 -7.41
CA THR A 154 -6.74 0.45 -7.58
C THR A 154 -7.31 0.41 -9.00
N GLY A 155 -8.60 0.04 -9.11
CA GLY A 155 -9.34 -0.02 -10.36
C GLY A 155 -9.06 -1.28 -11.18
N PHE A 156 -8.62 -2.38 -10.55
CA PHE A 156 -8.61 -3.70 -11.16
C PHE A 156 -10.04 -4.14 -11.55
N ASP A 157 -10.13 -4.95 -12.59
CA ASP A 157 -11.39 -5.56 -13.04
C ASP A 157 -11.37 -7.08 -12.90
N GLN A 158 -10.18 -7.67 -12.67
CA GLN A 158 -10.01 -9.10 -12.51
C GLN A 158 -8.89 -9.42 -11.52
N THR A 159 -9.05 -10.53 -10.78
CA THR A 159 -8.00 -11.12 -9.94
C THR A 159 -7.75 -12.57 -10.30
N ILE A 160 -6.49 -12.98 -10.20
CA ILE A 160 -6.08 -14.38 -10.33
C ILE A 160 -5.35 -14.76 -9.03
N VAL A 161 -5.78 -15.87 -8.41
CA VAL A 161 -5.03 -16.48 -7.30
C VAL A 161 -4.06 -17.48 -7.89
N ARG A 162 -2.79 -17.33 -7.58
CA ARG A 162 -1.70 -18.20 -7.99
C ARG A 162 -1.13 -18.90 -6.78
N GLY A 163 -1.07 -20.22 -6.79
CA GLY A 163 -0.75 -21.05 -5.64
C GLY A 163 -1.99 -21.35 -4.79
N ASP A 164 -1.77 -21.90 -3.60
CA ASP A 164 -2.84 -22.32 -2.70
C ASP A 164 -2.76 -21.55 -1.37
N PRO A 165 -3.73 -20.71 -1.03
CA PRO A 165 -3.78 -20.02 0.26
C PRO A 165 -3.72 -20.95 1.47
N ALA A 166 -4.20 -22.19 1.36
CA ALA A 166 -4.13 -23.18 2.45
C ALA A 166 -2.69 -23.59 2.79
N THR A 167 -1.75 -23.44 1.86
CA THR A 167 -0.33 -23.67 2.10
C THR A 167 0.39 -22.48 2.71
N ARG A 168 -0.32 -21.33 2.86
CA ARG A 168 0.22 -20.06 3.34
C ARG A 168 1.35 -19.50 2.44
N SER A 169 1.38 -19.95 1.15
CA SER A 169 2.30 -19.48 0.12
C SER A 169 1.56 -19.32 -1.21
N PHE A 170 1.19 -18.09 -1.55
CA PHE A 170 0.42 -17.79 -2.74
C PHE A 170 0.59 -16.33 -3.16
N SER A 171 0.11 -16.00 -4.35
CA SER A 171 0.07 -14.64 -4.86
C SER A 171 -1.33 -14.30 -5.37
N VAL A 172 -1.73 -13.05 -5.18
CA VAL A 172 -2.92 -12.46 -5.82
C VAL A 172 -2.44 -11.51 -6.90
N ILE A 173 -2.85 -11.76 -8.12
CA ILE A 173 -2.51 -11.00 -9.31
C ILE A 173 -3.70 -10.12 -9.66
N TYR A 174 -3.47 -8.83 -9.81
CA TYR A 174 -4.51 -7.86 -10.18
C TYR A 174 -4.33 -7.45 -11.63
N LEU A 175 -5.40 -7.60 -12.41
CA LEU A 175 -5.43 -7.24 -13.83
C LEU A 175 -6.43 -6.12 -14.08
N ARG A 176 -6.21 -5.39 -15.16
CA ARG A 176 -7.17 -4.46 -15.74
C ARG A 176 -7.09 -4.50 -17.25
N GLY A 177 -8.21 -4.81 -17.91
CA GLY A 177 -8.25 -4.98 -19.36
C GLY A 177 -7.22 -6.00 -19.84
N GLY A 178 -7.00 -7.09 -19.05
CA GLY A 178 -6.02 -8.13 -19.32
C GLY A 178 -4.56 -7.77 -19.03
N LYS A 179 -4.26 -6.54 -18.58
CA LYS A 179 -2.89 -6.09 -18.25
C LYS A 179 -2.61 -6.18 -16.76
N LEU A 180 -1.39 -6.54 -16.41
CA LEU A 180 -0.94 -6.65 -15.03
C LEU A 180 -0.81 -5.26 -14.38
N LEU A 181 -1.53 -5.06 -13.26
CA LEU A 181 -1.48 -3.83 -12.46
C LEU A 181 -0.62 -3.98 -11.22
N ALA A 182 -0.83 -5.06 -10.48
CA ALA A 182 -0.22 -5.26 -9.18
C ALA A 182 -0.15 -6.74 -8.83
N LEU A 183 0.71 -7.06 -7.85
CA LEU A 183 0.85 -8.35 -7.21
C LEU A 183 0.88 -8.17 -5.70
N ASP A 184 0.14 -9.03 -4.98
CA ASP A 184 0.29 -9.24 -3.55
C ASP A 184 0.79 -10.67 -3.32
N CYS A 185 1.95 -10.83 -2.73
CA CYS A 185 2.63 -12.11 -2.56
C CYS A 185 2.77 -12.44 -1.07
N VAL A 186 2.10 -13.49 -0.61
CA VAL A 186 2.20 -14.04 0.76
C VAL A 186 3.19 -15.19 0.73
N ASN A 187 4.33 -15.08 1.44
CA ASN A 187 5.41 -16.06 1.47
C ASN A 187 5.87 -16.55 0.08
N ALA A 188 5.58 -15.80 -0.99
CA ALA A 188 5.85 -16.13 -2.39
C ALA A 188 6.90 -15.18 -2.99
N VAL A 189 8.09 -15.10 -2.38
CA VAL A 189 9.17 -14.17 -2.76
C VAL A 189 9.59 -14.32 -4.22
N LYS A 190 9.56 -15.54 -4.78
CA LYS A 190 9.90 -15.77 -6.20
C LYS A 190 8.93 -15.03 -7.12
N ASP A 191 7.62 -15.11 -6.84
CA ASP A 191 6.59 -14.44 -7.61
C ASP A 191 6.73 -12.92 -7.52
N TYR A 192 7.00 -12.39 -6.32
CA TYR A 192 7.28 -10.97 -6.13
C TYR A 192 8.46 -10.49 -7.01
N VAL A 193 9.60 -11.18 -6.94
CA VAL A 193 10.80 -10.79 -7.70
C VAL A 193 10.58 -10.89 -9.21
N GLN A 194 9.99 -11.99 -9.67
CA GLN A 194 9.79 -12.24 -11.10
C GLN A 194 8.65 -11.40 -11.69
N GLY A 195 7.56 -11.20 -10.93
CA GLY A 195 6.40 -10.46 -11.40
C GLY A 195 6.61 -8.94 -11.44
N ARG A 196 7.56 -8.41 -10.67
CA ARG A 196 7.84 -6.96 -10.62
C ARG A 196 8.09 -6.35 -12.00
N ALA A 197 8.86 -7.01 -12.87
CA ALA A 197 9.14 -6.53 -14.22
C ALA A 197 7.87 -6.46 -15.07
N HIS A 198 6.98 -7.43 -14.94
CA HIS A 198 5.70 -7.46 -15.65
C HIS A 198 4.73 -6.38 -15.18
N VAL A 199 4.72 -6.05 -13.88
CA VAL A 199 3.94 -4.92 -13.34
C VAL A 199 4.45 -3.60 -13.92
N ILE A 200 5.78 -3.39 -13.91
CA ILE A 200 6.40 -2.18 -14.48
C ILE A 200 6.06 -2.03 -15.95
N ALA A 201 6.08 -3.12 -16.71
CA ALA A 201 5.75 -3.13 -18.13
C ALA A 201 4.24 -3.08 -18.42
N SER A 202 3.39 -3.17 -17.40
CA SER A 202 1.93 -3.34 -17.57
C SER A 202 1.61 -4.44 -18.61
N ALA A 203 2.29 -5.59 -18.48
CA ALA A 203 2.29 -6.65 -19.48
C ALA A 203 0.92 -7.33 -19.58
N ALA A 204 0.52 -7.67 -20.82
CA ALA A 204 -0.60 -8.57 -21.07
C ALA A 204 -0.04 -9.99 -21.18
N LEU A 205 -0.35 -10.85 -20.20
CA LEU A 205 0.20 -12.19 -20.05
C LEU A 205 -0.89 -13.25 -20.16
N ASP A 206 -0.50 -14.45 -20.60
CA ASP A 206 -1.40 -15.60 -20.63
C ASP A 206 -1.97 -15.90 -19.24
N GLN A 207 -3.28 -15.76 -19.08
CA GLN A 207 -3.94 -15.86 -17.79
C GLN A 207 -3.97 -17.29 -17.22
N ALA A 208 -3.97 -18.29 -18.09
CA ALA A 208 -3.92 -19.69 -17.65
C ALA A 208 -2.54 -20.01 -17.05
N GLN A 209 -1.48 -19.54 -17.69
CA GLN A 209 -0.12 -19.64 -17.17
C GLN A 209 0.09 -18.79 -15.92
N LEU A 210 -0.52 -17.60 -15.82
CA LEU A 210 -0.49 -16.79 -14.60
C LEU A 210 -1.06 -17.52 -13.39
N ALA A 211 -2.12 -18.30 -13.58
CA ALA A 211 -2.75 -19.09 -12.51
C ALA A 211 -1.92 -20.33 -12.12
N ASP A 212 -1.14 -20.88 -13.04
CA ASP A 212 -0.35 -22.08 -12.82
C ASP A 212 0.96 -21.79 -12.07
N ALA A 213 0.99 -22.13 -10.78
CA ALA A 213 2.17 -21.92 -9.94
C ALA A 213 3.40 -22.76 -10.34
N SER A 214 3.24 -23.78 -11.19
CA SER A 214 4.36 -24.56 -11.72
C SER A 214 5.15 -23.83 -12.82
N VAL A 215 4.54 -22.85 -13.50
CA VAL A 215 5.17 -22.02 -14.50
C VAL A 215 5.79 -20.79 -13.83
N PRO A 216 7.12 -20.59 -13.83
CA PRO A 216 7.73 -19.38 -13.25
C PRO A 216 7.18 -18.09 -13.90
N LEU A 217 6.86 -17.05 -13.12
CA LEU A 217 6.25 -15.82 -13.65
C LEU A 217 7.10 -15.18 -14.77
N LYS A 218 8.43 -15.28 -14.69
CA LYS A 218 9.33 -14.78 -15.75
C LYS A 218 9.22 -15.54 -17.08
N GLU A 219 8.59 -16.73 -17.09
CA GLU A 219 8.44 -17.61 -18.26
C GLU A 219 7.02 -17.58 -18.81
N VAL A 220 6.10 -16.87 -18.15
CA VAL A 220 4.74 -16.69 -18.64
C VAL A 220 4.74 -15.93 -19.95
N GLY A 221 4.11 -16.51 -20.96
CA GLY A 221 4.01 -15.94 -22.30
C GLY A 221 3.09 -14.71 -22.36
N LEU A 222 3.23 -13.93 -23.44
CA LEU A 222 2.28 -12.86 -23.74
C LEU A 222 0.93 -13.45 -24.13
N ALA A 223 -0.15 -12.70 -23.83
CA ALA A 223 -1.53 -13.05 -24.20
C ALA A 223 -1.80 -12.86 -25.70
#